data_f8047baf4a8f6de18c669e9f3812adc5
#
_entry.id   f8047baf4a8f6de18c669e9f3812adc5
#
_cell.length_a   1.000
_cell.length_b   1.000
_cell.length_c   1.000
_cell.angle_alpha   90.00
_cell.angle_beta   90.00
_cell.angle_gamma   90.00
#
_symmetry.space_group_name_H-M   'P 1'
#
loop_
_entity.id
_entity.type
_entity.pdbx_description
1 polymer ?
#
loop_
_entity_poly.entity_id
_entity_poly.type
_entity_poly.pdbx_seq_one_letter_code
_entity_poly.pdbx_strand_id
1 'polypeptide(L)'
;MAIVLWAVVFATLGVVSAREKACTYPSSCWPSEANWKSLNSTLNGALVRAFPVASPCHAPVNQDACDIAKKNWTNEFWRAQQPGGYFDLNWENGDNLCDINGNASLPCTQGLVPYYVAQVNNVDDVKKAVKFAHDHKISTRVKGASHDFLGRSSGNGTFGISTIKLKGIEFVDSFTLPGAPPGTTPESVVHIAAGEHWIHVNRAADSHGVIVVGGTSYSVGAAGGWVLGGGHSSLSPQYGLGVDNVVQFEIVTPDGQFRVANKYQEKDLFWALRGGGPGFGVVTKVTYKTHPPIKALTVMIVNATYTNTSFTGFLRKYLALQPTLSAHNVSGYSYPTANGIVAQLFAHNSANLTALNSTLKPMFDFAQSETNNGRPARIETQGGVLPSYLSLFDDDIATVDEGAGKYSIMGSRLAPASAFQGDKVQKLADFVAKSPFNMLMTLVAGNKVSQVAGDATAIHPSWRKAIHHLILMAGWENNQPIPARNLIRSALTNTTQEFAKFFPGFGSYVNEGDINEPKWQETFWGSNYPRLKSIKKRYDPQGIFTCFHCVGYED
;
A
#
# COMPACT_ATOMS: atom_id res chain seq x y z
N MET A 1 56.80 -28.76 42.11
CA MET A 1 56.51 -27.32 41.90
C MET A 1 55.79 -27.18 40.58
N ALA A 2 54.46 -27.09 40.62
CA ALA A 2 53.63 -26.90 39.42
C ALA A 2 53.18 -25.43 39.39
N ILE A 3 53.54 -24.70 38.34
CA ILE A 3 53.18 -23.31 38.09
C ILE A 3 51.82 -23.32 37.32
N VAL A 4 50.78 -22.81 37.99
CA VAL A 4 49.47 -22.59 37.38
C VAL A 4 49.48 -21.20 36.77
N LEU A 5 49.42 -21.12 35.42
CA LEU A 5 49.19 -19.88 34.69
C LEU A 5 47.69 -19.59 34.68
N TRP A 6 47.28 -18.45 35.26
CA TRP A 6 45.95 -17.86 35.13
C TRP A 6 45.92 -17.02 33.84
N ALA A 7 45.12 -17.45 32.84
CA ALA A 7 44.82 -16.63 31.69
C ALA A 7 43.66 -15.71 32.05
N VAL A 8 43.91 -14.40 32.11
CA VAL A 8 42.87 -13.37 32.28
C VAL A 8 42.26 -13.10 30.91
N VAL A 9 41.03 -13.57 30.69
CA VAL A 9 40.24 -13.25 29.52
C VAL A 9 39.62 -11.87 29.74
N PHE A 10 40.10 -10.86 29.04
CA PHE A 10 39.43 -9.56 28.93
C PHE A 10 38.22 -9.71 28.01
N ALA A 11 37.02 -9.86 28.59
CA ALA A 11 35.77 -9.69 27.87
C ALA A 11 35.59 -8.19 27.60
N THR A 12 35.84 -7.75 26.40
CA THR A 12 35.40 -6.43 25.93
C THR A 12 33.89 -6.44 25.84
N LEU A 13 33.20 -5.93 26.84
CA LEU A 13 31.80 -5.56 26.80
C LEU A 13 31.67 -4.43 25.76
N GLY A 14 31.31 -4.79 24.55
CA GLY A 14 30.86 -3.82 23.57
C GLY A 14 29.61 -3.14 24.11
N VAL A 15 29.74 -1.89 24.52
CA VAL A 15 28.60 -1.04 24.85
C VAL A 15 27.82 -0.87 23.55
N VAL A 16 26.75 -1.64 23.41
CA VAL A 16 25.73 -1.36 22.39
C VAL A 16 25.07 -0.05 22.80
N SER A 17 25.59 1.06 22.28
CA SER A 17 24.96 2.36 22.45
C SER A 17 23.56 2.27 21.87
N ALA A 18 22.53 2.37 22.72
CA ALA A 18 21.16 2.51 22.27
C ALA A 18 21.12 3.71 21.31
N ARG A 19 20.58 3.49 20.11
CA ARG A 19 20.45 4.55 19.11
C ARG A 19 19.64 5.70 19.71
N GLU A 20 20.17 6.91 19.67
CA GLU A 20 19.44 8.12 20.07
C GLU A 20 18.21 8.27 19.17
N LYS A 21 17.02 8.29 19.75
CA LYS A 21 15.78 8.44 18.97
C LYS A 21 15.77 9.78 18.25
N ALA A 22 15.32 9.78 16.99
CA ALA A 22 15.18 11.00 16.21
C ALA A 22 14.23 12.00 16.92
N CYS A 23 14.57 13.29 16.81
CA CYS A 23 13.92 14.38 17.53
C CYS A 23 12.45 14.57 17.09
N THR A 24 11.57 14.79 18.05
CA THR A 24 10.15 15.11 17.85
C THR A 24 9.71 16.31 18.70
N TYR A 25 8.71 17.07 18.26
CA TYR A 25 8.05 18.10 19.07
C TYR A 25 7.28 17.47 20.25
N PRO A 26 7.30 18.03 21.49
CA PRO A 26 7.96 19.26 21.93
C PRO A 26 9.32 19.04 22.65
N SER A 27 10.08 18.04 22.27
CA SER A 27 11.37 17.71 22.91
C SER A 27 12.35 18.89 22.83
N SER A 28 13.31 18.95 23.78
CA SER A 28 14.33 20.02 23.85
C SER A 28 15.26 20.08 22.63
N CYS A 29 15.38 18.99 21.87
CA CYS A 29 16.12 18.92 20.62
C CYS A 29 15.38 19.55 19.42
N TRP A 30 14.09 19.89 19.58
CA TRP A 30 13.31 20.47 18.49
C TRP A 30 13.86 21.81 18.05
N PRO A 31 14.05 22.07 16.75
CA PRO A 31 14.63 23.31 16.25
C PRO A 31 13.85 24.54 16.72
N SER A 32 14.58 25.63 16.97
CA SER A 32 13.97 26.91 17.34
C SER A 32 13.08 27.46 16.22
N GLU A 33 12.17 28.37 16.58
CA GLU A 33 11.34 29.05 15.57
C GLU A 33 12.17 29.80 14.53
N ALA A 34 13.34 30.33 14.89
CA ALA A 34 14.25 30.99 13.96
C ALA A 34 14.76 30.01 12.89
N ASN A 35 15.08 28.76 13.29
CA ASN A 35 15.50 27.72 12.35
C ASN A 35 14.36 27.34 11.39
N TRP A 36 13.14 27.20 11.88
CA TRP A 36 11.96 26.92 11.05
C TRP A 36 11.63 28.08 10.11
N LYS A 37 11.74 29.34 10.54
CA LYS A 37 11.60 30.51 9.68
C LYS A 37 12.66 30.55 8.58
N SER A 38 13.90 30.21 8.92
CA SER A 38 15.00 30.10 7.94
C SER A 38 14.69 29.02 6.89
N LEU A 39 14.27 27.83 7.31
CA LEU A 39 13.83 26.77 6.37
C LEU A 39 12.69 27.29 5.48
N ASN A 40 11.65 27.90 6.07
CA ASN A 40 10.52 28.41 5.31
C ASN A 40 10.94 29.43 4.23
N SER A 41 11.89 30.30 4.55
CA SER A 41 12.44 31.25 3.57
C SER A 41 13.15 30.54 2.42
N THR A 42 13.91 29.47 2.70
CA THR A 42 14.60 28.68 1.66
C THR A 42 13.65 27.88 0.79
N LEU A 43 12.45 27.57 1.30
CA LEU A 43 11.36 26.88 0.60
C LEU A 43 10.33 27.85 -0.01
N ASN A 44 10.64 29.13 -0.11
CA ASN A 44 9.75 30.18 -0.67
C ASN A 44 8.36 30.20 -0.03
N GLY A 45 8.27 29.97 1.29
CA GLY A 45 7.01 29.98 2.01
C GLY A 45 6.23 28.65 2.00
N ALA A 46 6.81 27.57 1.49
CA ALA A 46 6.13 26.27 1.36
C ALA A 46 6.13 25.41 2.63
N LEU A 47 6.57 25.94 3.78
CA LEU A 47 6.47 25.26 5.09
C LEU A 47 5.16 25.64 5.78
N VAL A 48 4.34 24.65 6.13
CA VAL A 48 3.01 24.85 6.72
C VAL A 48 2.92 24.20 8.09
N ARG A 49 2.33 24.93 9.07
CA ARG A 49 1.88 24.33 10.31
C ARG A 49 0.63 23.50 10.01
N ALA A 50 0.71 22.18 10.19
CA ALA A 50 -0.37 21.29 9.78
C ALA A 50 -1.25 20.88 10.96
N PHE A 51 -2.55 20.66 10.67
CA PHE A 51 -3.57 20.20 11.59
C PHE A 51 -4.47 19.18 10.88
N PRO A 52 -5.22 18.34 11.62
CA PRO A 52 -6.26 17.51 11.03
C PRO A 52 -7.25 18.35 10.20
N VAL A 53 -7.75 17.78 9.13
CA VAL A 53 -8.59 18.50 8.15
C VAL A 53 -9.90 19.02 8.78
N ALA A 54 -10.43 18.32 9.79
CA ALA A 54 -11.64 18.73 10.49
C ALA A 54 -11.41 19.88 11.50
N SER A 55 -10.15 20.28 11.76
CA SER A 55 -9.84 21.28 12.78
C SER A 55 -10.60 22.61 12.65
N PRO A 56 -10.90 23.14 11.45
CA PRO A 56 -11.72 24.35 11.32
C PRO A 56 -13.15 24.23 11.82
N CYS A 57 -13.68 23.01 11.98
CA CYS A 57 -15.03 22.74 12.47
C CYS A 57 -15.10 22.67 14.01
N HIS A 58 -13.97 22.82 14.69
CA HIS A 58 -13.82 22.76 16.13
C HIS A 58 -13.35 24.09 16.72
N ALA A 59 -13.52 24.28 18.03
CA ALA A 59 -13.17 25.53 18.69
C ALA A 59 -11.66 25.86 18.60
N PRO A 60 -11.29 27.09 18.17
CA PRO A 60 -12.13 28.15 17.64
C PRO A 60 -12.60 27.86 16.22
N VAL A 61 -13.91 27.88 15.96
CA VAL A 61 -14.51 27.50 14.67
C VAL A 61 -14.22 28.55 13.61
N ASN A 62 -13.78 28.08 12.43
CA ASN A 62 -13.75 28.86 11.19
C ASN A 62 -14.79 28.27 10.22
N GLN A 63 -15.97 28.92 10.13
CA GLN A 63 -17.10 28.37 9.41
C GLN A 63 -16.82 28.16 7.92
N ASP A 64 -16.20 29.11 7.22
CA ASP A 64 -15.91 29.01 5.79
C ASP A 64 -14.97 27.84 5.50
N ALA A 65 -13.91 27.68 6.28
CA ALA A 65 -12.97 26.57 6.14
C ALA A 65 -13.60 25.22 6.53
N CYS A 66 -14.50 25.21 7.52
CA CYS A 66 -15.26 24.02 7.90
C CYS A 66 -16.20 23.57 6.78
N ASP A 67 -16.91 24.49 6.13
CA ASP A 67 -17.83 24.18 5.03
C ASP A 67 -17.07 23.62 3.80
N ILE A 68 -15.88 24.17 3.51
CA ILE A 68 -14.98 23.61 2.50
C ILE A 68 -14.55 22.19 2.88
N ALA A 69 -14.17 21.94 4.12
CA ALA A 69 -13.78 20.63 4.60
C ALA A 69 -14.93 19.61 4.51
N LYS A 70 -16.14 19.99 4.94
CA LYS A 70 -17.35 19.17 4.84
C LYS A 70 -17.69 18.81 3.40
N LYS A 71 -17.67 19.79 2.49
CA LYS A 71 -17.95 19.59 1.05
C LYS A 71 -16.99 18.60 0.39
N ASN A 72 -15.74 18.58 0.82
CA ASN A 72 -14.69 17.76 0.21
C ASN A 72 -14.26 16.58 1.11
N TRP A 73 -15.06 16.23 2.11
CA TRP A 73 -14.66 15.27 3.15
C TRP A 73 -14.23 13.91 2.61
N THR A 74 -14.96 13.39 1.64
CA THR A 74 -14.70 12.08 1.00
C THR A 74 -13.88 12.20 -0.29
N ASN A 75 -13.45 13.39 -0.68
CA ASN A 75 -12.67 13.59 -1.90
C ASN A 75 -11.18 13.33 -1.65
N GLU A 76 -10.67 12.22 -2.15
CA GLU A 76 -9.30 11.74 -1.96
C GLU A 76 -8.27 12.73 -2.53
N PHE A 77 -8.52 13.27 -3.71
CA PHE A 77 -7.60 14.22 -4.37
C PHE A 77 -7.46 15.52 -3.58
N TRP A 78 -8.58 16.02 -3.06
CA TRP A 78 -8.57 17.20 -2.20
C TRP A 78 -7.84 16.92 -0.88
N ARG A 79 -8.12 15.79 -0.21
CA ARG A 79 -7.46 15.40 1.04
C ARG A 79 -5.96 15.19 0.85
N ALA A 80 -5.53 14.59 -0.28
CA ALA A 80 -4.12 14.41 -0.61
C ALA A 80 -3.36 15.75 -0.66
N GLN A 81 -4.01 16.81 -1.11
CA GLN A 81 -3.42 18.16 -1.19
C GLN A 81 -3.37 18.87 0.17
N GLN A 82 -4.18 18.47 1.16
CA GLN A 82 -4.15 19.09 2.49
C GLN A 82 -2.91 18.61 3.26
N PRO A 83 -2.11 19.50 3.86
CA PRO A 83 -0.91 19.09 4.63
C PRO A 83 -1.22 18.06 5.73
N GLY A 84 -2.36 18.20 6.40
CA GLY A 84 -2.82 17.31 7.47
C GLY A 84 -3.87 16.29 7.05
N GLY A 85 -4.22 16.18 5.75
CA GLY A 85 -5.25 15.27 5.26
C GLY A 85 -4.69 13.89 4.92
N TYR A 86 -5.38 12.83 5.37
CA TYR A 86 -5.06 11.45 5.08
C TYR A 86 -6.30 10.74 4.54
N PHE A 87 -6.10 9.68 3.76
CA PHE A 87 -7.20 8.85 3.26
C PHE A 87 -7.95 8.21 4.44
N ASP A 88 -7.21 7.64 5.38
CA ASP A 88 -7.74 6.98 6.57
C ASP A 88 -7.59 7.87 7.82
N LEU A 89 -8.69 8.08 8.54
CA LEU A 89 -8.75 8.93 9.73
C LEU A 89 -7.95 8.41 10.92
N ASN A 90 -7.60 7.12 10.96
CA ASN A 90 -6.70 6.60 11.98
C ASN A 90 -5.38 7.35 12.01
N TRP A 91 -4.88 7.75 10.84
CA TRP A 91 -3.57 8.36 10.67
C TRP A 91 -3.60 9.89 10.66
N GLU A 92 -4.80 10.45 10.66
CA GLU A 92 -5.04 11.89 10.87
C GLU A 92 -5.34 12.16 12.34
N ASN A 93 -6.39 11.55 12.87
CA ASN A 93 -6.89 11.81 14.20
C ASN A 93 -6.19 10.99 15.29
N GLY A 94 -5.77 9.76 15.00
CA GLY A 94 -5.35 8.80 16.02
C GLY A 94 -6.51 8.51 17.00
N ASP A 95 -6.22 8.64 18.28
CA ASP A 95 -7.23 8.46 19.33
C ASP A 95 -7.96 9.78 19.71
N ASN A 96 -7.72 10.88 18.96
CA ASN A 96 -8.43 12.15 19.18
C ASN A 96 -9.78 12.15 18.47
N LEU A 97 -10.72 12.93 19.02
CA LEU A 97 -12.08 13.08 18.51
C LEU A 97 -12.21 14.34 17.64
N CYS A 98 -11.33 14.49 16.64
CA CYS A 98 -11.39 15.57 15.66
C CYS A 98 -12.21 15.12 14.44
N ASP A 99 -13.46 14.71 14.67
CA ASP A 99 -14.34 14.26 13.61
C ASP A 99 -15.11 15.44 13.00
N ILE A 100 -15.35 15.39 11.69
CA ILE A 100 -15.96 16.49 10.91
C ILE A 100 -17.35 16.87 11.41
N ASN A 101 -18.09 15.92 11.99
CA ASN A 101 -19.40 16.09 12.59
C ASN A 101 -19.36 15.94 14.12
N GLY A 102 -18.16 16.10 14.73
CA GLY A 102 -17.95 16.01 16.17
C GLY A 102 -18.49 17.22 16.93
N ASN A 103 -18.24 17.24 18.24
CA ASN A 103 -18.64 18.36 19.08
C ASN A 103 -17.77 19.60 18.79
N ALA A 104 -18.33 20.58 18.10
CA ALA A 104 -17.65 21.81 17.70
C ALA A 104 -17.12 22.66 18.88
N SER A 105 -17.64 22.47 20.10
CA SER A 105 -17.15 23.18 21.29
C SER A 105 -15.82 22.63 21.82
N LEU A 106 -15.43 21.42 21.41
CA LEU A 106 -14.18 20.82 21.82
C LEU A 106 -13.06 21.20 20.82
N PRO A 107 -11.85 21.53 21.30
CA PRO A 107 -10.73 21.79 20.42
C PRO A 107 -10.27 20.51 19.72
N CYS A 108 -9.92 20.64 18.45
CA CYS A 108 -9.23 19.58 17.71
C CYS A 108 -7.76 19.58 18.10
N THR A 109 -7.23 18.45 18.55
CA THR A 109 -5.81 18.32 18.88
C THR A 109 -4.98 17.96 17.64
N GLN A 110 -3.63 17.88 17.78
CA GLN A 110 -2.70 17.58 16.70
C GLN A 110 -2.96 16.21 16.03
N GLY A 111 -3.52 15.24 16.74
CA GLY A 111 -3.65 13.87 16.25
C GLY A 111 -2.29 13.25 15.90
N LEU A 112 -2.26 12.52 14.80
CA LEU A 112 -1.03 11.93 14.24
C LEU A 112 -0.43 12.77 13.08
N VAL A 113 -1.01 13.92 12.79
CA VAL A 113 -0.50 14.83 11.74
C VAL A 113 0.88 15.37 12.16
N PRO A 114 1.87 15.40 11.24
CA PRO A 114 3.16 16.04 11.50
C PRO A 114 3.01 17.50 11.92
N TYR A 115 3.92 17.98 12.79
CA TYR A 115 3.83 19.34 13.34
C TYR A 115 4.01 20.43 12.26
N TYR A 116 5.07 20.29 11.44
CA TYR A 116 5.28 21.08 10.24
C TYR A 116 5.32 20.18 9.01
N VAL A 117 4.85 20.68 7.87
CA VAL A 117 4.89 19.99 6.57
C VAL A 117 5.51 20.92 5.52
N ALA A 118 6.59 20.46 4.90
CA ALA A 118 7.15 21.08 3.71
C ALA A 118 6.39 20.58 2.46
N GLN A 119 5.67 21.45 1.78
CA GLN A 119 5.01 21.17 0.51
C GLN A 119 5.99 21.43 -0.64
N VAL A 120 6.82 20.44 -0.96
CA VAL A 120 7.91 20.60 -1.93
C VAL A 120 7.40 20.69 -3.36
N ASN A 121 7.98 21.60 -4.17
CA ASN A 121 7.59 21.84 -5.56
C ASN A 121 8.59 21.24 -6.58
N ASN A 122 9.80 20.93 -6.13
CA ASN A 122 10.89 20.42 -6.97
C ASN A 122 11.89 19.62 -6.13
N VAL A 123 12.87 19.00 -6.78
CA VAL A 123 13.90 18.17 -6.13
C VAL A 123 14.79 18.98 -5.19
N ASP A 124 15.08 20.25 -5.50
CA ASP A 124 15.91 21.10 -4.64
C ASP A 124 15.19 21.44 -3.33
N ASP A 125 13.88 21.62 -3.33
CA ASP A 125 13.09 21.78 -2.10
C ASP A 125 13.16 20.51 -1.26
N VAL A 126 13.10 19.32 -1.89
CA VAL A 126 13.27 18.03 -1.19
C VAL A 126 14.64 17.96 -0.53
N LYS A 127 15.72 18.29 -1.26
CA LYS A 127 17.09 18.29 -0.72
C LYS A 127 17.24 19.23 0.48
N LYS A 128 16.70 20.45 0.41
CA LYS A 128 16.71 21.41 1.51
C LYS A 128 15.94 20.89 2.73
N ALA A 129 14.75 20.35 2.54
CA ALA A 129 13.92 19.78 3.62
C ALA A 129 14.60 18.58 4.28
N VAL A 130 15.15 17.64 3.50
CA VAL A 130 15.86 16.47 4.02
C VAL A 130 17.15 16.87 4.72
N LYS A 131 17.93 17.79 4.15
CA LYS A 131 19.15 18.30 4.79
C LYS A 131 18.84 18.94 6.14
N PHE A 132 17.80 19.76 6.24
CA PHE A 132 17.35 20.34 7.51
C PHE A 132 16.98 19.26 8.53
N ALA A 133 16.22 18.24 8.11
CA ALA A 133 15.86 17.12 8.97
C ALA A 133 17.11 16.34 9.44
N HIS A 134 18.06 16.11 8.56
CA HIS A 134 19.33 15.45 8.86
C HIS A 134 20.17 16.23 9.89
N ASP A 135 20.39 17.54 9.61
CA ASP A 135 21.25 18.38 10.44
C ASP A 135 20.71 18.53 11.88
N HIS A 136 19.37 18.51 12.03
CA HIS A 136 18.69 18.59 13.33
C HIS A 136 18.21 17.23 13.86
N LYS A 137 18.52 16.11 13.19
CA LYS A 137 18.11 14.75 13.54
C LYS A 137 16.59 14.61 13.76
N ILE A 138 15.76 15.24 12.96
CA ILE A 138 14.31 15.30 13.15
C ILE A 138 13.64 14.05 12.60
N SER A 139 12.74 13.45 13.39
CA SER A 139 11.85 12.37 12.92
C SER A 139 10.96 12.87 11.79
N THR A 140 11.13 12.29 10.61
CA THR A 140 10.54 12.79 9.36
C THR A 140 9.59 11.77 8.74
N ARG A 141 8.49 12.26 8.15
CA ARG A 141 7.50 11.47 7.42
C ARG A 141 7.38 11.97 5.99
N VAL A 142 7.11 11.06 5.06
CA VAL A 142 6.90 11.39 3.66
C VAL A 142 5.46 11.09 3.29
N LYS A 143 4.77 12.08 2.75
CA LYS A 143 3.38 11.98 2.32
C LYS A 143 3.28 12.24 0.81
N GLY A 144 2.73 11.26 0.06
CA GLY A 144 2.27 11.41 -1.31
C GLY A 144 0.76 11.58 -1.37
N ALA A 145 0.06 10.64 -2.01
CA ALA A 145 -1.41 10.61 -2.10
C ALA A 145 -2.14 10.23 -0.80
N SER A 146 -1.42 9.84 0.25
CA SER A 146 -1.93 9.53 1.60
C SER A 146 -2.84 8.29 1.76
N HIS A 147 -2.82 7.35 0.82
CA HIS A 147 -3.47 6.04 0.92
C HIS A 147 -2.77 5.05 1.86
N ASP A 148 -2.21 5.51 2.93
CA ASP A 148 -1.40 4.69 3.84
C ASP A 148 -2.30 4.04 4.91
N PHE A 149 -2.42 2.70 4.89
CA PHE A 149 -3.22 1.96 5.87
C PHE A 149 -2.46 1.60 7.16
N LEU A 150 -1.13 1.83 7.22
CA LEU A 150 -0.31 1.50 8.39
C LEU A 150 0.28 2.71 9.13
N GLY A 151 -0.09 3.94 8.73
CA GLY A 151 0.34 5.16 9.41
C GLY A 151 1.82 5.52 9.24
N ARG A 152 2.45 5.08 8.15
CA ARG A 152 3.88 5.30 7.90
C ARG A 152 4.18 6.69 7.35
N SER A 153 3.17 7.37 6.82
CA SER A 153 3.25 8.74 6.28
C SER A 153 2.82 9.82 7.28
N SER A 154 2.36 9.42 8.49
CA SER A 154 1.96 10.31 9.58
C SER A 154 2.81 10.10 10.84
N GLY A 155 2.70 10.98 11.81
CA GLY A 155 3.38 10.87 13.11
C GLY A 155 3.29 12.14 13.94
N ASN A 156 2.78 12.02 15.16
CA ASN A 156 2.70 13.13 16.10
C ASN A 156 4.09 13.73 16.37
N GLY A 157 4.18 15.06 16.36
CA GLY A 157 5.43 15.77 16.65
C GLY A 157 6.54 15.61 15.62
N THR A 158 6.26 15.02 14.44
CA THR A 158 7.25 14.82 13.38
C THR A 158 7.29 15.99 12.38
N PHE A 159 8.27 15.96 11.50
CA PHE A 159 8.34 16.83 10.32
C PHE A 159 7.84 16.07 9.09
N GLY A 160 6.91 16.64 8.35
CA GLY A 160 6.35 16.08 7.12
C GLY A 160 7.01 16.66 5.86
N ILE A 161 7.23 15.82 4.86
CA ILE A 161 7.60 16.24 3.50
C ILE A 161 6.49 15.73 2.57
N SER A 162 5.72 16.66 1.97
CA SER A 162 4.63 16.32 1.05
C SER A 162 5.10 16.44 -0.39
N THR A 163 5.08 15.33 -1.12
CA THR A 163 5.53 15.23 -2.52
C THR A 163 4.39 15.44 -3.53
N ILE A 164 3.16 15.70 -3.07
CA ILE A 164 1.96 15.76 -3.94
C ILE A 164 2.04 16.79 -5.06
N LYS A 165 2.88 17.82 -4.91
CA LYS A 165 3.10 18.87 -5.91
C LYS A 165 4.22 18.54 -6.92
N LEU A 166 4.96 17.44 -6.72
CA LEU A 166 5.95 16.99 -7.72
C LEU A 166 5.20 16.32 -8.88
N LYS A 167 4.98 17.05 -9.96
CA LYS A 167 4.19 16.61 -11.12
C LYS A 167 5.07 16.36 -12.34
N GLY A 168 4.61 15.45 -13.20
CA GLY A 168 5.18 15.15 -14.51
C GLY A 168 5.09 13.67 -14.85
N ILE A 169 4.67 13.40 -16.09
CA ILE A 169 4.61 12.09 -16.73
C ILE A 169 5.28 12.25 -18.09
N GLU A 170 6.38 11.53 -18.33
CA GLU A 170 7.18 11.64 -19.54
C GLU A 170 7.44 10.24 -20.10
N PHE A 171 6.99 9.98 -21.34
CA PHE A 171 7.26 8.72 -22.06
C PHE A 171 8.55 8.84 -22.87
N VAL A 172 9.37 7.78 -22.85
CA VAL A 172 10.62 7.68 -23.58
C VAL A 172 10.69 6.31 -24.24
N ASP A 173 10.54 6.26 -25.56
CA ASP A 173 10.45 4.99 -26.31
C ASP A 173 11.78 4.25 -26.38
N SER A 174 12.90 4.94 -26.19
CA SER A 174 14.25 4.36 -26.28
C SER A 174 15.14 4.91 -25.17
N PHE A 175 14.96 4.36 -23.95
CA PHE A 175 15.68 4.77 -22.74
C PHE A 175 16.80 3.81 -22.40
N THR A 176 18.02 4.33 -22.30
CA THR A 176 19.17 3.60 -21.77
C THR A 176 19.43 4.01 -20.33
N LEU A 177 19.41 3.03 -19.41
CA LEU A 177 19.66 3.29 -17.99
C LEU A 177 21.04 3.91 -17.76
N PRO A 178 21.16 4.94 -16.93
CA PRO A 178 22.46 5.47 -16.49
C PRO A 178 23.33 4.35 -15.88
N GLY A 179 24.60 4.31 -16.29
CA GLY A 179 25.56 3.28 -15.88
C GLY A 179 25.45 1.95 -16.63
N ALA A 180 24.57 1.85 -17.62
CA ALA A 180 24.49 0.65 -18.47
C ALA A 180 25.74 0.49 -19.33
N PRO A 181 26.21 -0.78 -19.55
CA PRO A 181 27.29 -1.05 -20.49
C PRO A 181 26.97 -0.59 -21.92
N PRO A 182 27.99 -0.22 -22.72
CA PRO A 182 27.81 0.07 -24.13
C PRO A 182 27.12 -1.11 -24.86
N GLY A 183 26.19 -0.80 -25.77
CA GLY A 183 25.43 -1.81 -26.51
C GLY A 183 24.24 -2.40 -25.76
N THR A 184 23.92 -1.92 -24.55
CA THR A 184 22.68 -2.31 -23.86
C THR A 184 21.46 -1.87 -24.67
N THR A 185 20.55 -2.80 -24.95
CA THR A 185 19.30 -2.50 -25.65
C THR A 185 18.45 -1.53 -24.83
N PRO A 186 18.03 -0.39 -25.40
CA PRO A 186 17.12 0.54 -24.75
C PRO A 186 15.76 -0.09 -24.47
N GLU A 187 15.06 0.42 -23.45
CA GLU A 187 13.72 0.00 -23.07
C GLU A 187 12.73 1.16 -23.28
N SER A 188 11.47 0.87 -23.65
CA SER A 188 10.39 1.87 -23.61
C SER A 188 9.93 2.02 -22.17
N VAL A 189 9.90 3.28 -21.70
CA VAL A 189 9.64 3.59 -20.29
C VAL A 189 8.76 4.83 -20.14
N VAL A 190 8.25 5.00 -18.94
CA VAL A 190 7.63 6.25 -18.47
C VAL A 190 8.28 6.71 -17.18
N HIS A 191 8.65 7.98 -17.13
CA HIS A 191 9.09 8.69 -15.92
C HIS A 191 7.88 9.30 -15.23
N ILE A 192 7.65 8.96 -13.96
CA ILE A 192 6.49 9.41 -13.19
C ILE A 192 6.97 10.13 -11.94
N ALA A 193 6.63 11.40 -11.79
CA ALA A 193 6.96 12.19 -10.60
C ALA A 193 6.12 11.76 -9.38
N ALA A 194 6.67 11.95 -8.18
CA ALA A 194 6.13 11.39 -6.94
C ALA A 194 4.75 11.91 -6.51
N GLY A 195 4.24 12.97 -7.11
CA GLY A 195 2.91 13.52 -6.85
C GLY A 195 1.82 13.07 -7.83
N GLU A 196 2.12 12.18 -8.77
CA GLU A 196 1.12 11.70 -9.73
C GLU A 196 0.27 10.55 -9.18
N HIS A 197 -1.01 10.56 -9.57
CA HIS A 197 -1.98 9.50 -9.28
C HIS A 197 -2.13 8.55 -10.46
N TRP A 198 -2.53 7.29 -10.21
CA TRP A 198 -2.67 6.28 -11.26
C TRP A 198 -3.63 6.68 -12.37
N ILE A 199 -4.73 7.39 -12.09
CA ILE A 199 -5.65 7.83 -13.14
C ILE A 199 -4.98 8.75 -14.17
N HIS A 200 -4.09 9.67 -13.72
CA HIS A 200 -3.36 10.53 -14.64
C HIS A 200 -2.37 9.74 -15.50
N VAL A 201 -1.71 8.75 -14.89
CA VAL A 201 -0.77 7.86 -15.59
C VAL A 201 -1.50 6.99 -16.62
N ASN A 202 -2.64 6.39 -16.24
CA ASN A 202 -3.41 5.53 -17.14
C ASN A 202 -3.94 6.30 -18.36
N ARG A 203 -4.45 7.52 -18.16
CA ARG A 203 -4.90 8.40 -19.26
C ARG A 203 -3.75 8.80 -20.17
N ALA A 204 -2.62 9.17 -19.60
CA ALA A 204 -1.43 9.52 -20.38
C ALA A 204 -0.88 8.30 -21.15
N ALA A 205 -0.87 7.11 -20.54
CA ALA A 205 -0.41 5.87 -21.16
C ALA A 205 -1.32 5.45 -22.34
N ASP A 206 -2.63 5.52 -22.15
CA ASP A 206 -3.60 5.22 -23.22
C ASP A 206 -3.43 6.17 -24.41
N SER A 207 -3.27 7.48 -24.14
CA SER A 207 -3.00 8.49 -25.18
C SER A 207 -1.68 8.26 -25.91
N HIS A 208 -0.69 7.63 -25.26
CA HIS A 208 0.61 7.27 -25.85
C HIS A 208 0.60 5.87 -26.51
N GLY A 209 -0.53 5.16 -26.46
CA GLY A 209 -0.68 3.84 -27.07
C GLY A 209 0.04 2.71 -26.31
N VAL A 210 0.20 2.84 -24.99
CA VAL A 210 0.85 1.84 -24.12
C VAL A 210 0.03 1.61 -22.85
N ILE A 211 0.43 0.63 -22.04
CA ILE A 211 -0.03 0.47 -20.66
C ILE A 211 1.15 0.48 -19.69
N VAL A 212 0.85 0.82 -18.44
CA VAL A 212 1.77 0.77 -17.30
C VAL A 212 1.14 -0.11 -16.21
N VAL A 213 1.91 -0.97 -15.57
CA VAL A 213 1.41 -1.78 -14.44
C VAL A 213 1.17 -0.87 -13.24
N GLY A 214 -0.08 -0.59 -12.96
CA GLY A 214 -0.53 0.34 -11.93
C GLY A 214 -1.61 -0.22 -11.02
N GLY A 215 -1.84 0.47 -9.90
CA GLY A 215 -2.93 0.14 -8.96
C GLY A 215 -4.31 0.34 -9.60
N THR A 216 -5.29 -0.45 -9.16
CA THR A 216 -6.67 -0.36 -9.64
C THR A 216 -7.39 0.85 -9.03
N SER A 217 -7.09 1.25 -7.80
CA SER A 217 -7.61 2.49 -7.22
C SER A 217 -6.96 3.71 -7.89
N TYR A 218 -7.79 4.53 -8.52
CA TYR A 218 -7.37 5.63 -9.38
C TYR A 218 -6.68 6.79 -8.64
N SER A 219 -7.01 7.02 -7.36
CA SER A 219 -6.47 8.10 -6.53
C SER A 219 -5.17 7.74 -5.81
N VAL A 220 -4.71 6.48 -5.88
CA VAL A 220 -3.43 6.04 -5.31
C VAL A 220 -2.25 6.66 -6.05
N GLY A 221 -1.21 7.08 -5.31
CA GLY A 221 0.02 7.67 -5.86
C GLY A 221 0.87 6.64 -6.61
N ALA A 222 1.24 6.98 -7.84
CA ALA A 222 1.94 6.07 -8.75
C ALA A 222 3.43 5.88 -8.42
N ALA A 223 4.07 6.83 -7.73
CA ALA A 223 5.51 6.83 -7.50
C ALA A 223 5.88 6.94 -6.00
N GLY A 224 5.06 6.38 -5.11
CA GLY A 224 5.23 6.42 -3.66
C GLY A 224 5.03 5.07 -2.99
N GLY A 225 4.28 5.07 -1.88
CA GLY A 225 4.09 3.91 -1.00
C GLY A 225 3.61 2.65 -1.71
N TRP A 226 2.76 2.77 -2.74
CA TRP A 226 2.26 1.64 -3.51
C TRP A 226 3.41 0.78 -4.06
N VAL A 227 4.31 1.36 -4.83
CA VAL A 227 5.43 0.63 -5.44
C VAL A 227 6.52 0.29 -4.42
N LEU A 228 6.76 1.15 -3.43
CA LEU A 228 7.77 0.87 -2.40
C LEU A 228 7.43 -0.37 -1.57
N GLY A 229 6.16 -0.71 -1.41
CA GLY A 229 5.72 -1.93 -0.73
C GLY A 229 5.60 -3.16 -1.63
N GLY A 230 5.62 -2.98 -2.95
CA GLY A 230 5.43 -4.08 -3.92
C GLY A 230 4.53 -3.70 -5.09
N GLY A 231 3.32 -3.27 -4.81
CA GLY A 231 2.34 -2.83 -5.80
C GLY A 231 1.70 -3.95 -6.60
N HIS A 232 0.51 -4.41 -6.19
CA HIS A 232 -0.29 -5.35 -6.98
C HIS A 232 -1.23 -4.61 -7.94
N SER A 233 -1.63 -5.29 -8.99
CA SER A 233 -2.47 -4.80 -10.08
C SER A 233 -3.30 -5.93 -10.65
N SER A 234 -4.43 -5.61 -11.28
CA SER A 234 -5.13 -6.57 -12.15
C SER A 234 -4.24 -7.05 -13.30
N LEU A 235 -3.24 -6.25 -13.69
CA LEU A 235 -2.24 -6.58 -14.72
C LEU A 235 -1.12 -7.49 -14.20
N SER A 236 -0.98 -7.69 -12.88
CA SER A 236 0.18 -8.40 -12.31
C SER A 236 0.32 -9.86 -12.76
N PRO A 237 -0.75 -10.66 -12.92
CA PRO A 237 -0.60 -12.01 -13.46
C PRO A 237 0.04 -12.05 -14.86
N GLN A 238 -0.12 -11.00 -15.66
CA GLN A 238 0.41 -10.93 -17.02
C GLN A 238 1.79 -10.27 -17.11
N TYR A 239 2.08 -9.28 -16.26
CA TYR A 239 3.29 -8.44 -16.39
C TYR A 239 4.19 -8.41 -15.15
N GLY A 240 3.80 -9.06 -14.04
CA GLY A 240 4.49 -8.98 -12.76
C GLY A 240 3.92 -7.86 -11.87
N LEU A 241 4.41 -7.78 -10.64
CA LEU A 241 4.03 -6.73 -9.70
C LEU A 241 4.60 -5.36 -10.13
N GLY A 242 4.14 -4.28 -9.51
CA GLY A 242 4.68 -2.93 -9.76
C GLY A 242 6.20 -2.88 -9.64
N VAL A 243 6.78 -3.47 -8.59
CA VAL A 243 8.25 -3.54 -8.39
C VAL A 243 9.00 -4.32 -9.46
N ASP A 244 8.35 -5.23 -10.16
CA ASP A 244 8.95 -6.00 -11.26
C ASP A 244 9.04 -5.16 -12.54
N ASN A 245 8.24 -4.10 -12.62
CA ASN A 245 8.16 -3.18 -13.74
C ASN A 245 8.98 -1.90 -13.55
N VAL A 246 9.52 -1.65 -12.34
CA VAL A 246 10.41 -0.51 -12.10
C VAL A 246 11.81 -0.78 -12.63
N VAL A 247 12.36 0.18 -13.38
CA VAL A 247 13.74 0.15 -13.88
C VAL A 247 14.66 1.15 -13.18
N GLN A 248 14.10 2.22 -12.58
CA GLN A 248 14.89 3.25 -11.89
C GLN A 248 14.06 4.01 -10.85
N PHE A 249 14.71 4.43 -9.78
CA PHE A 249 14.22 5.46 -8.85
C PHE A 249 15.14 6.66 -8.84
N GLU A 250 14.56 7.87 -8.73
CA GLU A 250 15.24 9.08 -8.28
C GLU A 250 14.80 9.37 -6.85
N ILE A 251 15.75 9.55 -5.95
CA ILE A 251 15.51 9.66 -4.51
C ILE A 251 16.49 10.65 -3.86
N VAL A 252 15.99 11.39 -2.86
CA VAL A 252 16.86 12.10 -1.92
C VAL A 252 16.99 11.27 -0.67
N THR A 253 18.20 10.78 -0.42
CA THR A 253 18.53 9.92 0.74
C THR A 253 18.67 10.74 2.02
N PRO A 254 18.63 10.12 3.22
CA PRO A 254 18.65 10.82 4.51
C PRO A 254 19.82 11.78 4.73
N ASP A 255 20.93 11.60 4.03
CA ASP A 255 22.09 12.50 4.00
C ASP A 255 21.88 13.76 3.14
N GLY A 256 20.67 13.96 2.58
CA GLY A 256 20.33 15.08 1.70
C GLY A 256 20.85 14.96 0.26
N GLN A 257 21.47 13.81 -0.10
CA GLN A 257 22.01 13.61 -1.45
C GLN A 257 20.94 13.07 -2.40
N PHE A 258 20.88 13.64 -3.59
CA PHE A 258 20.10 13.09 -4.70
C PHE A 258 20.83 11.90 -5.31
N ARG A 259 20.13 10.79 -5.49
CA ARG A 259 20.66 9.55 -6.06
C ARG A 259 19.73 9.00 -7.13
N VAL A 260 20.34 8.37 -8.12
CA VAL A 260 19.66 7.57 -9.13
C VAL A 260 19.97 6.10 -8.84
N ALA A 261 18.95 5.33 -8.52
CA ALA A 261 19.06 3.91 -8.16
C ALA A 261 18.46 3.03 -9.25
N ASN A 262 19.27 2.14 -9.84
CA ASN A 262 18.86 1.18 -10.86
C ASN A 262 19.74 -0.09 -10.80
N LYS A 263 19.56 -1.03 -11.73
CA LYS A 263 20.32 -2.30 -11.75
C LYS A 263 21.84 -2.13 -11.97
N TYR A 264 22.32 -0.95 -12.33
CA TYR A 264 23.73 -0.68 -12.59
C TYR A 264 24.38 0.19 -11.50
N GLN A 265 23.62 1.09 -10.88
CA GLN A 265 24.13 1.99 -9.83
C GLN A 265 23.20 2.03 -8.62
N GLU A 266 23.76 2.27 -7.43
CA GLU A 266 23.03 2.19 -6.14
C GLU A 266 22.21 0.90 -6.01
N LYS A 267 22.79 -0.24 -6.42
CA LYS A 267 22.11 -1.54 -6.62
C LYS A 267 21.38 -2.05 -5.39
N ASP A 268 21.97 -1.84 -4.20
CA ASP A 268 21.35 -2.28 -2.94
C ASP A 268 20.13 -1.41 -2.61
N LEU A 269 20.25 -0.09 -2.81
CA LEU A 269 19.15 0.85 -2.62
C LEU A 269 18.03 0.55 -3.61
N PHE A 270 18.37 0.29 -4.89
CA PHE A 270 17.41 -0.13 -5.89
C PHE A 270 16.66 -1.40 -5.51
N TRP A 271 17.37 -2.38 -4.95
CA TRP A 271 16.74 -3.59 -4.45
C TRP A 271 15.81 -3.29 -3.27
N ALA A 272 16.26 -2.50 -2.29
CA ALA A 272 15.49 -2.15 -1.10
C ALA A 272 14.21 -1.35 -1.43
N LEU A 273 14.29 -0.40 -2.37
CA LEU A 273 13.14 0.40 -2.80
C LEU A 273 12.07 -0.42 -3.54
N ARG A 274 12.43 -1.61 -4.04
CA ARG A 274 11.48 -2.52 -4.68
C ARG A 274 10.88 -3.51 -3.68
N GLY A 275 10.11 -3.00 -2.70
CA GLY A 275 9.34 -3.81 -1.76
C GLY A 275 9.73 -3.68 -0.29
N GLY A 276 10.83 -2.98 0.03
CA GLY A 276 11.25 -2.76 1.41
C GLY A 276 10.39 -1.74 2.18
N GLY A 277 9.40 -1.13 1.53
CA GLY A 277 8.56 -0.11 2.12
C GLY A 277 9.24 1.27 2.19
N PRO A 278 8.62 2.24 2.87
CA PRO A 278 9.20 3.55 3.10
C PRO A 278 10.37 3.50 4.11
N GLY A 279 11.11 4.60 4.21
CA GLY A 279 12.15 4.77 5.23
C GLY A 279 13.57 4.91 4.71
N PHE A 280 13.79 4.86 3.39
CA PHE A 280 15.11 5.00 2.78
C PHE A 280 15.40 6.40 2.25
N GLY A 281 14.44 7.33 2.35
CA GLY A 281 14.51 8.70 1.85
C GLY A 281 13.21 9.15 1.18
N VAL A 282 13.28 10.23 0.40
CA VAL A 282 12.16 10.82 -0.34
C VAL A 282 12.32 10.50 -1.82
N VAL A 283 11.51 9.57 -2.34
CA VAL A 283 11.44 9.30 -3.78
C VAL A 283 10.84 10.52 -4.48
N THR A 284 11.49 10.98 -5.52
CA THR A 284 11.05 12.15 -6.32
C THR A 284 10.50 11.73 -7.67
N LYS A 285 10.95 10.58 -8.22
CA LYS A 285 10.51 10.06 -9.51
C LYS A 285 10.72 8.54 -9.57
N VAL A 286 9.84 7.84 -10.26
CA VAL A 286 9.98 6.41 -10.59
C VAL A 286 9.90 6.25 -12.10
N THR A 287 10.76 5.40 -12.64
CA THR A 287 10.73 5.02 -14.06
C THR A 287 10.21 3.59 -14.19
N TYR A 288 9.11 3.42 -14.90
CA TYR A 288 8.50 2.12 -15.16
C TYR A 288 8.68 1.71 -16.62
N LYS A 289 8.72 0.39 -16.86
CA LYS A 289 8.53 -0.18 -18.19
C LYS A 289 7.12 0.12 -18.68
N THR A 290 7.00 0.38 -19.96
CA THR A 290 5.72 0.37 -20.65
C THR A 290 5.50 -1.00 -21.34
N HIS A 291 4.26 -1.32 -21.63
CA HIS A 291 3.86 -2.53 -22.33
C HIS A 291 2.92 -2.18 -23.48
N PRO A 292 2.80 -3.05 -24.50
CA PRO A 292 1.83 -2.87 -25.59
C PRO A 292 0.41 -2.66 -25.04
N PRO A 293 -0.43 -1.88 -25.73
CA PRO A 293 -1.79 -1.61 -25.27
C PRO A 293 -2.64 -2.88 -25.24
N ILE A 294 -3.55 -2.97 -24.28
CA ILE A 294 -4.60 -4.00 -24.26
C ILE A 294 -5.68 -3.59 -25.25
N LYS A 295 -5.88 -4.43 -26.27
CA LYS A 295 -6.85 -4.18 -27.35
C LYS A 295 -8.21 -4.85 -27.12
N ALA A 296 -8.27 -5.78 -26.18
CA ALA A 296 -9.50 -6.45 -25.77
C ALA A 296 -9.37 -6.88 -24.32
N LEU A 297 -10.27 -6.41 -23.48
CA LEU A 297 -10.33 -6.73 -22.07
C LEU A 297 -11.72 -7.30 -21.77
N THR A 298 -11.79 -8.63 -21.53
CA THR A 298 -13.02 -9.23 -21.04
C THR A 298 -13.18 -8.89 -19.56
N VAL A 299 -14.30 -8.25 -19.22
CA VAL A 299 -14.72 -7.94 -17.85
C VAL A 299 -15.99 -8.72 -17.54
N MET A 300 -16.05 -9.27 -16.34
CA MET A 300 -17.27 -9.90 -15.83
C MET A 300 -17.48 -9.52 -14.38
N ILE A 301 -18.63 -8.95 -14.09
CA ILE A 301 -19.15 -8.74 -12.75
C ILE A 301 -20.06 -9.93 -12.42
N VAL A 302 -19.78 -10.60 -11.31
CA VAL A 302 -20.57 -11.73 -10.81
C VAL A 302 -21.25 -11.30 -9.54
N ASN A 303 -22.59 -11.31 -9.52
CA ASN A 303 -23.41 -11.10 -8.34
C ASN A 303 -24.10 -12.41 -7.98
N ALA A 304 -23.60 -13.10 -6.98
CA ALA A 304 -24.22 -14.30 -6.43
C ALA A 304 -24.98 -13.93 -5.14
N THR A 305 -26.29 -14.20 -5.12
CA THR A 305 -27.15 -14.06 -3.94
C THR A 305 -27.64 -15.43 -3.48
N TYR A 306 -27.73 -15.64 -2.17
CA TYR A 306 -28.10 -16.93 -1.56
C TYR A 306 -28.63 -16.75 -0.15
N THR A 307 -29.20 -17.84 0.40
CA THR A 307 -29.59 -17.87 1.80
C THR A 307 -28.40 -18.18 2.71
N ASN A 308 -28.49 -17.83 4.00
CA ASN A 308 -27.43 -18.12 4.97
C ASN A 308 -27.06 -19.62 5.01
N THR A 309 -28.01 -20.53 4.76
CA THR A 309 -27.77 -21.97 4.73
C THR A 309 -26.94 -22.44 3.53
N SER A 310 -26.96 -21.67 2.44
CA SER A 310 -26.21 -21.97 1.20
C SER A 310 -24.85 -21.26 1.14
N PHE A 311 -24.57 -20.32 2.05
CA PHE A 311 -23.39 -19.46 2.01
C PHE A 311 -22.07 -20.23 1.92
N THR A 312 -21.83 -21.11 2.87
CA THR A 312 -20.57 -21.89 2.91
C THR A 312 -20.42 -22.77 1.67
N GLY A 313 -21.52 -23.31 1.13
CA GLY A 313 -21.51 -24.10 -0.11
C GLY A 313 -21.10 -23.28 -1.32
N PHE A 314 -21.68 -22.08 -1.49
CA PHE A 314 -21.29 -21.12 -2.54
C PHE A 314 -19.84 -20.70 -2.40
N LEU A 315 -19.44 -20.29 -1.20
CA LEU A 315 -18.07 -19.87 -0.93
C LEU A 315 -17.06 -20.97 -1.25
N ARG A 316 -17.34 -22.23 -0.85
CA ARG A 316 -16.51 -23.38 -1.20
C ARG A 316 -16.39 -23.56 -2.71
N LYS A 317 -17.49 -23.46 -3.46
CA LYS A 317 -17.45 -23.58 -4.93
C LYS A 317 -16.64 -22.46 -5.56
N TYR A 318 -16.84 -21.22 -5.11
CA TYR A 318 -16.10 -20.06 -5.60
C TYR A 318 -14.60 -20.15 -5.29
N LEU A 319 -14.23 -20.52 -4.06
CA LEU A 319 -12.84 -20.73 -3.67
C LEU A 319 -12.17 -21.85 -4.48
N ALA A 320 -12.87 -22.95 -4.75
CA ALA A 320 -12.35 -24.04 -5.55
C ALA A 320 -12.04 -23.66 -7.01
N LEU A 321 -12.64 -22.60 -7.54
CA LEU A 321 -12.36 -22.09 -8.90
C LEU A 321 -11.10 -21.24 -8.99
N GLN A 322 -10.58 -20.72 -7.89
CA GLN A 322 -9.50 -19.74 -7.90
C GLN A 322 -8.21 -20.25 -8.61
N PRO A 323 -7.75 -21.50 -8.40
CA PRO A 323 -6.61 -22.03 -9.16
C PRO A 323 -6.86 -22.08 -10.67
N THR A 324 -8.08 -22.41 -11.10
CA THR A 324 -8.45 -22.46 -12.52
C THR A 324 -8.49 -21.07 -13.14
N LEU A 325 -9.10 -20.10 -12.45
CA LEU A 325 -9.10 -18.69 -12.88
C LEU A 325 -7.66 -18.17 -13.03
N SER A 326 -6.80 -18.42 -12.04
CA SER A 326 -5.39 -18.06 -12.10
C SER A 326 -4.67 -18.71 -13.28
N ALA A 327 -4.86 -20.01 -13.51
CA ALA A 327 -4.25 -20.72 -14.63
C ALA A 327 -4.69 -20.19 -16.00
N HIS A 328 -5.90 -19.67 -16.11
CA HIS A 328 -6.43 -19.01 -17.31
C HIS A 328 -6.03 -17.54 -17.42
N ASN A 329 -5.11 -17.07 -16.58
CA ASN A 329 -4.62 -15.69 -16.56
C ASN A 329 -5.72 -14.65 -16.26
N VAL A 330 -6.75 -15.07 -15.52
CA VAL A 330 -7.80 -14.19 -15.00
C VAL A 330 -7.30 -13.56 -13.71
N SER A 331 -7.48 -12.25 -13.58
CA SER A 331 -7.31 -11.50 -12.33
C SER A 331 -8.66 -11.03 -11.82
N GLY A 332 -8.71 -10.52 -10.58
CA GLY A 332 -9.98 -9.99 -10.07
C GLY A 332 -9.97 -9.61 -8.61
N TYR A 333 -11.07 -8.97 -8.24
CA TYR A 333 -11.37 -8.53 -6.87
C TYR A 333 -12.75 -9.06 -6.47
N SER A 334 -12.84 -9.67 -5.30
CA SER A 334 -14.06 -10.34 -4.88
C SER A 334 -14.37 -10.08 -3.41
N TYR A 335 -15.63 -9.82 -3.13
CA TYR A 335 -16.17 -9.51 -1.80
C TYR A 335 -17.20 -10.57 -1.41
N PRO A 336 -16.81 -11.67 -0.77
CA PRO A 336 -17.75 -12.59 -0.18
C PRO A 336 -18.35 -12.00 1.11
N THR A 337 -19.66 -12.03 1.19
CA THR A 337 -20.45 -11.59 2.35
C THR A 337 -21.44 -12.68 2.75
N ALA A 338 -22.06 -12.56 3.93
CA ALA A 338 -23.08 -13.52 4.36
C ALA A 338 -24.27 -13.67 3.40
N ASN A 339 -24.54 -12.65 2.58
CA ASN A 339 -25.70 -12.60 1.68
C ASN A 339 -25.34 -12.79 0.20
N GLY A 340 -24.07 -12.80 -0.14
CA GLY A 340 -23.67 -12.90 -1.54
C GLY A 340 -22.17 -12.80 -1.78
N ILE A 341 -21.78 -12.99 -3.04
CA ILE A 341 -20.43 -12.72 -3.53
C ILE A 341 -20.56 -11.71 -4.66
N VAL A 342 -19.87 -10.58 -4.54
CA VAL A 342 -19.64 -9.66 -5.64
C VAL A 342 -18.21 -9.87 -6.12
N ALA A 343 -18.03 -10.21 -7.40
CA ALA A 343 -16.71 -10.40 -7.97
C ALA A 343 -16.57 -9.63 -9.28
N GLN A 344 -15.45 -8.96 -9.44
CA GLN A 344 -15.01 -8.35 -10.70
C GLN A 344 -13.84 -9.18 -11.23
N LEU A 345 -14.02 -9.79 -12.38
CA LEU A 345 -13.04 -10.66 -13.03
C LEU A 345 -12.58 -10.05 -14.35
N PHE A 346 -11.27 -10.11 -14.61
CA PHE A 346 -10.62 -9.48 -15.76
C PHE A 346 -9.77 -10.49 -16.50
N ALA A 347 -10.03 -10.66 -17.82
CA ALA A 347 -9.16 -11.43 -18.71
C ALA A 347 -8.55 -10.48 -19.75
N HIS A 348 -7.29 -10.11 -19.52
CA HIS A 348 -6.56 -9.15 -20.36
C HIS A 348 -6.14 -9.79 -21.69
N ASN A 349 -6.15 -9.01 -22.77
CA ASN A 349 -5.90 -9.44 -24.14
C ASN A 349 -6.80 -10.62 -24.57
N SER A 350 -8.04 -10.65 -24.10
CA SER A 350 -9.03 -11.67 -24.39
C SER A 350 -10.38 -11.03 -24.72
N ALA A 351 -11.00 -11.50 -25.79
CA ALA A 351 -12.39 -11.17 -26.17
C ALA A 351 -13.35 -12.34 -25.90
N ASN A 352 -12.95 -13.31 -25.08
CA ASN A 352 -13.69 -14.57 -24.92
C ASN A 352 -14.50 -14.61 -23.61
N LEU A 353 -15.62 -13.90 -23.61
CA LEU A 353 -16.59 -13.91 -22.50
C LEU A 353 -17.16 -15.32 -22.25
N THR A 354 -17.35 -16.13 -23.32
CA THR A 354 -17.87 -17.50 -23.22
C THR A 354 -16.93 -18.40 -22.42
N ALA A 355 -15.60 -18.28 -22.60
CA ALA A 355 -14.64 -19.06 -21.83
C ALA A 355 -14.69 -18.73 -20.32
N LEU A 356 -14.86 -17.45 -19.98
CA LEU A 356 -14.98 -17.05 -18.58
C LEU A 356 -16.29 -17.56 -17.98
N ASN A 357 -17.42 -17.45 -18.69
CA ASN A 357 -18.70 -18.04 -18.28
C ASN A 357 -18.59 -19.57 -18.08
N SER A 358 -17.92 -20.28 -18.99
CA SER A 358 -17.70 -21.73 -18.86
C SER A 358 -16.89 -22.09 -17.62
N THR A 359 -15.91 -21.27 -17.26
CA THR A 359 -15.14 -21.45 -16.03
C THR A 359 -16.00 -21.32 -14.77
N LEU A 360 -17.01 -20.44 -14.80
CA LEU A 360 -17.93 -20.23 -13.68
C LEU A 360 -19.09 -21.24 -13.62
N LYS A 361 -19.21 -22.14 -14.61
CA LYS A 361 -20.32 -23.12 -14.69
C LYS A 361 -20.56 -23.89 -13.38
N PRO A 362 -19.57 -24.36 -12.60
CA PRO A 362 -19.80 -25.04 -11.33
C PRO A 362 -20.57 -24.23 -10.29
N MET A 363 -20.49 -22.90 -10.35
CA MET A 363 -21.28 -22.00 -9.49
C MET A 363 -22.75 -21.93 -9.97
N PHE A 364 -22.98 -21.83 -11.29
CA PHE A 364 -24.34 -21.82 -11.85
C PHE A 364 -25.07 -23.14 -11.54
N ASP A 365 -24.37 -24.29 -11.74
CA ASP A 365 -24.93 -25.60 -11.44
C ASP A 365 -25.29 -25.74 -9.95
N PHE A 366 -24.45 -25.20 -9.05
CA PHE A 366 -24.72 -25.20 -7.63
C PHE A 366 -25.92 -24.30 -7.27
N ALA A 367 -26.02 -23.11 -7.85
CA ALA A 367 -27.16 -22.21 -7.63
C ALA A 367 -28.48 -22.88 -8.06
N GLN A 368 -28.49 -23.54 -9.21
CA GLN A 368 -29.67 -24.27 -9.70
C GLN A 368 -30.05 -25.42 -8.76
N SER A 369 -29.04 -26.17 -8.27
CA SER A 369 -29.27 -27.26 -7.31
C SER A 369 -29.86 -26.74 -6.00
N GLU A 370 -29.36 -25.61 -5.45
CA GLU A 370 -29.90 -25.01 -4.25
C GLU A 370 -31.35 -24.56 -4.43
N THR A 371 -31.66 -23.91 -5.56
CA THR A 371 -33.02 -23.47 -5.89
C THR A 371 -33.98 -24.66 -6.01
N ASN A 372 -33.57 -25.75 -6.66
CA ASN A 372 -34.35 -26.98 -6.77
C ASN A 372 -34.61 -27.63 -5.41
N ASN A 373 -33.74 -27.43 -4.42
CA ASN A 373 -33.89 -27.91 -3.05
C ASN A 373 -34.64 -26.91 -2.13
N GLY A 374 -35.32 -25.91 -2.70
CA GLY A 374 -36.10 -24.93 -1.96
C GLY A 374 -35.28 -23.89 -1.20
N ARG A 375 -33.99 -23.74 -1.54
CA ARG A 375 -33.11 -22.71 -1.03
C ARG A 375 -32.81 -21.71 -2.13
N PRO A 376 -33.50 -20.56 -2.20
CA PRO A 376 -33.33 -19.59 -3.28
C PRO A 376 -31.87 -19.17 -3.41
N ALA A 377 -31.32 -19.33 -4.61
CA ALA A 377 -29.98 -18.93 -4.95
C ALA A 377 -29.97 -18.43 -6.39
N ARG A 378 -29.32 -17.31 -6.63
CA ARG A 378 -29.26 -16.66 -7.94
C ARG A 378 -27.84 -16.21 -8.24
N ILE A 379 -27.42 -16.40 -9.49
CA ILE A 379 -26.18 -15.80 -10.01
C ILE A 379 -26.55 -14.97 -11.21
N GLU A 380 -26.20 -13.70 -11.14
CA GLU A 380 -26.28 -12.76 -12.26
C GLU A 380 -24.87 -12.43 -12.71
N THR A 381 -24.64 -12.42 -14.00
CA THR A 381 -23.40 -11.96 -14.59
C THR A 381 -23.68 -10.82 -15.53
N GLN A 382 -22.95 -9.74 -15.37
CA GLN A 382 -22.87 -8.64 -16.32
C GLN A 382 -21.45 -8.60 -16.86
N GLY A 383 -21.28 -8.64 -18.17
CA GLY A 383 -19.95 -8.67 -18.75
C GLY A 383 -19.92 -8.16 -20.17
N GLY A 384 -18.72 -7.84 -20.62
CA GLY A 384 -18.46 -7.33 -21.94
C GLY A 384 -16.98 -7.37 -22.28
N VAL A 385 -16.66 -6.93 -23.48
CA VAL A 385 -15.29 -6.73 -23.93
C VAL A 385 -15.05 -5.24 -24.08
N LEU A 386 -14.16 -4.71 -23.25
CA LEU A 386 -13.74 -3.32 -23.30
C LEU A 386 -12.61 -3.13 -24.30
N PRO A 387 -12.54 -1.98 -25.01
CA PRO A 387 -11.55 -1.74 -26.05
C PRO A 387 -10.15 -1.42 -25.52
N SER A 388 -10.03 -0.96 -24.26
CA SER A 388 -8.75 -0.60 -23.65
C SER A 388 -8.76 -0.85 -22.14
N TYR A 389 -7.56 -0.81 -21.53
CA TYR A 389 -7.41 -0.87 -20.07
C TYR A 389 -7.99 0.38 -19.38
N LEU A 390 -7.91 1.55 -20.04
CA LEU A 390 -8.44 2.81 -19.51
C LEU A 390 -9.97 2.74 -19.32
N SER A 391 -10.67 2.01 -20.18
CA SER A 391 -12.13 1.84 -20.07
C SER A 391 -12.61 1.27 -18.74
N LEU A 392 -11.74 0.55 -17.99
CA LEU A 392 -12.06 0.12 -16.63
C LEU A 392 -12.32 1.29 -15.67
N PHE A 393 -11.70 2.42 -15.92
CA PHE A 393 -11.74 3.60 -15.05
C PHE A 393 -12.80 4.60 -15.48
N ASP A 394 -13.03 4.74 -16.79
CA ASP A 394 -13.98 5.70 -17.35
C ASP A 394 -15.45 5.22 -17.23
N ASP A 395 -15.67 3.90 -17.28
CA ASP A 395 -17.00 3.28 -17.16
C ASP A 395 -17.37 2.93 -15.71
N ASP A 396 -16.66 3.45 -14.71
CA ASP A 396 -16.84 3.17 -13.27
C ASP A 396 -16.81 1.68 -12.89
N ILE A 397 -16.30 0.81 -13.76
CA ILE A 397 -16.26 -0.65 -13.57
C ILE A 397 -15.23 -1.05 -12.51
N ALA A 398 -14.12 -0.32 -12.42
CA ALA A 398 -13.02 -0.59 -11.51
C ALA A 398 -12.91 0.44 -10.37
N THR A 399 -13.86 1.33 -10.25
CA THR A 399 -13.88 2.31 -9.17
C THR A 399 -14.32 1.65 -7.87
N VAL A 400 -13.39 0.94 -7.25
CA VAL A 400 -13.47 0.68 -5.82
C VAL A 400 -12.94 1.93 -5.12
N ASP A 401 -13.67 3.04 -5.26
CA ASP A 401 -13.40 4.19 -4.44
C ASP A 401 -14.15 4.00 -3.12
N GLU A 402 -13.42 3.60 -2.12
CA GLU A 402 -13.97 3.37 -0.78
C GLU A 402 -14.34 4.68 -0.08
N GLY A 403 -14.04 5.82 -0.71
CA GLY A 403 -14.18 7.16 -0.15
C GLY A 403 -13.25 7.40 1.04
N ALA A 404 -12.48 8.46 0.97
CA ALA A 404 -11.62 8.89 2.08
C ALA A 404 -12.43 9.37 3.31
N GLY A 405 -11.75 9.64 4.39
CA GLY A 405 -12.37 10.24 5.58
C GLY A 405 -13.16 9.25 6.44
N LYS A 406 -12.76 7.99 6.44
CA LYS A 406 -13.30 6.91 7.28
C LYS A 406 -12.20 6.30 8.15
N TYR A 407 -12.59 5.57 9.17
CA TYR A 407 -11.68 4.74 9.96
C TYR A 407 -11.71 3.31 9.44
N SER A 408 -10.58 2.81 8.97
CA SER A 408 -10.43 1.43 8.52
C SER A 408 -9.15 0.79 9.03
N ILE A 409 -9.17 -0.52 9.21
CA ILE A 409 -8.01 -1.35 9.53
C ILE A 409 -8.06 -2.64 8.74
N MET A 410 -6.90 -3.19 8.45
CA MET A 410 -6.76 -4.39 7.63
C MET A 410 -5.85 -5.40 8.30
N GLY A 411 -6.09 -6.70 7.99
CA GLY A 411 -5.18 -7.78 8.27
C GLY A 411 -5.15 -8.72 7.07
N SER A 412 -4.00 -9.18 6.61
CA SER A 412 -3.94 -9.92 5.36
C SER A 412 -2.95 -11.07 5.34
N ARG A 413 -3.12 -11.97 4.38
CA ARG A 413 -2.17 -13.05 4.06
C ARG A 413 -2.13 -13.33 2.56
N LEU A 414 -0.95 -13.71 2.10
CA LEU A 414 -0.74 -14.27 0.79
C LEU A 414 -1.14 -15.74 0.78
N ALA A 415 -1.81 -16.21 -0.27
CA ALA A 415 -2.34 -17.56 -0.33
C ALA A 415 -1.91 -18.29 -1.62
N PRO A 416 -1.36 -19.53 -1.51
CA PRO A 416 -1.00 -20.35 -2.67
C PRO A 416 -2.23 -21.03 -3.28
N ALA A 417 -2.12 -21.50 -4.52
CA ALA A 417 -3.15 -22.29 -5.20
C ALA A 417 -3.59 -23.54 -4.38
N SER A 418 -2.65 -24.16 -3.67
CA SER A 418 -2.92 -25.35 -2.86
C SER A 418 -3.86 -25.12 -1.67
N ALA A 419 -4.07 -23.88 -1.25
CA ALA A 419 -5.02 -23.53 -0.19
C ALA A 419 -6.49 -23.65 -0.65
N PHE A 420 -6.70 -23.65 -1.96
CA PHE A 420 -8.02 -23.69 -2.60
C PHE A 420 -8.36 -25.08 -3.18
N GLN A 421 -7.72 -26.13 -2.67
CA GLN A 421 -7.86 -27.49 -3.17
C GLN A 421 -8.12 -28.50 -2.03
N GLY A 422 -8.81 -29.60 -2.38
CA GLY A 422 -9.12 -30.68 -1.44
C GLY A 422 -9.89 -30.21 -0.18
N ASP A 423 -9.58 -30.83 0.95
CA ASP A 423 -10.26 -30.49 2.24
C ASP A 423 -9.93 -29.09 2.77
N LYS A 424 -8.84 -28.47 2.26
CA LYS A 424 -8.44 -27.13 2.69
C LYS A 424 -9.47 -26.08 2.26
N VAL A 425 -10.08 -26.24 1.10
CA VAL A 425 -11.08 -25.29 0.61
C VAL A 425 -12.33 -25.27 1.50
N GLN A 426 -12.76 -26.43 2.05
CA GLN A 426 -13.87 -26.47 2.98
C GLN A 426 -13.53 -25.73 4.28
N LYS A 427 -12.36 -26.03 4.86
CA LYS A 427 -11.91 -25.38 6.10
C LYS A 427 -11.78 -23.86 5.94
N LEU A 428 -11.27 -23.41 4.78
CA LEU A 428 -11.17 -21.99 4.47
C LEU A 428 -12.54 -21.34 4.31
N ALA A 429 -13.48 -22.02 3.62
CA ALA A 429 -14.85 -21.55 3.49
C ALA A 429 -15.56 -21.44 4.86
N ASP A 430 -15.37 -22.43 5.73
CA ASP A 430 -15.94 -22.43 7.09
C ASP A 430 -15.35 -21.28 7.93
N PHE A 431 -14.05 -21.02 7.80
CA PHE A 431 -13.41 -19.90 8.49
C PHE A 431 -13.98 -18.56 8.01
N VAL A 432 -14.06 -18.33 6.70
CA VAL A 432 -14.58 -17.08 6.13
C VAL A 432 -16.05 -16.90 6.52
N ALA A 433 -16.86 -17.96 6.47
CA ALA A 433 -18.26 -17.91 6.86
C ALA A 433 -18.50 -17.55 8.33
N LYS A 434 -17.55 -17.87 9.21
CA LYS A 434 -17.59 -17.56 10.66
C LYS A 434 -16.88 -16.28 11.03
N SER A 435 -16.11 -15.70 10.12
CA SER A 435 -15.37 -14.47 10.38
C SER A 435 -16.32 -13.30 10.65
N PRO A 436 -16.11 -12.51 11.71
CA PRO A 436 -16.87 -11.29 11.95
C PRO A 436 -16.46 -10.13 11.03
N PHE A 437 -15.41 -10.32 10.21
CA PHE A 437 -14.84 -9.31 9.35
C PHE A 437 -15.12 -9.59 7.88
N ASN A 438 -15.36 -8.52 7.12
CA ASN A 438 -15.47 -8.60 5.68
C ASN A 438 -14.13 -9.05 5.07
N MET A 439 -14.21 -9.81 3.99
CA MET A 439 -13.03 -10.24 3.24
C MET A 439 -13.01 -9.60 1.85
N LEU A 440 -11.83 -9.12 1.45
CA LEU A 440 -11.50 -8.81 0.07
C LEU A 440 -10.49 -9.87 -0.42
N MET A 441 -10.84 -10.55 -1.49
CA MET A 441 -9.97 -11.52 -2.17
C MET A 441 -9.43 -10.88 -3.44
N THR A 442 -8.12 -10.75 -3.56
CA THR A 442 -7.48 -10.18 -4.75
C THR A 442 -6.70 -11.26 -5.50
N LEU A 443 -7.18 -11.68 -6.66
CA LEU A 443 -6.51 -12.63 -7.56
C LEU A 443 -5.53 -11.86 -8.46
N VAL A 444 -4.36 -11.50 -7.90
CA VAL A 444 -3.40 -10.56 -8.51
C VAL A 444 -1.96 -11.08 -8.54
N ALA A 445 -1.78 -12.37 -8.27
CA ALA A 445 -0.48 -13.03 -8.26
C ALA A 445 -0.52 -14.32 -9.12
N GLY A 446 0.50 -15.16 -9.05
CA GLY A 446 0.63 -16.30 -9.95
C GLY A 446 1.27 -15.91 -11.30
N ASN A 447 1.25 -16.81 -12.26
CA ASN A 447 1.72 -16.61 -13.64
C ASN A 447 3.05 -15.82 -13.72
N LYS A 448 3.06 -14.59 -14.29
CA LYS A 448 4.28 -13.79 -14.43
C LYS A 448 4.92 -13.43 -13.09
N VAL A 449 4.13 -13.21 -12.06
CA VAL A 449 4.64 -12.95 -10.69
C VAL A 449 5.47 -14.13 -10.18
N SER A 450 5.05 -15.38 -10.46
CA SER A 450 5.75 -16.59 -10.04
C SER A 450 7.06 -16.86 -10.81
N GLN A 451 7.25 -16.25 -11.98
CA GLN A 451 8.44 -16.44 -12.82
C GLN A 451 9.62 -15.56 -12.37
N VAL A 452 9.39 -14.60 -11.49
CA VAL A 452 10.44 -13.73 -10.95
C VAL A 452 11.10 -14.40 -9.75
N ALA A 453 12.43 -14.38 -9.67
CA ALA A 453 13.16 -14.95 -8.53
C ALA A 453 12.76 -14.30 -7.20
N GLY A 454 12.73 -15.09 -6.13
CA GLY A 454 12.25 -14.63 -4.81
C GLY A 454 13.08 -13.53 -4.18
N ASP A 455 14.34 -13.41 -4.54
CA ASP A 455 15.31 -12.42 -4.06
C ASP A 455 15.57 -11.26 -5.05
N ALA A 456 14.90 -11.26 -6.21
CA ALA A 456 15.06 -10.21 -7.22
C ALA A 456 14.58 -8.84 -6.73
N THR A 457 13.69 -8.81 -5.76
CA THR A 457 13.12 -7.62 -5.12
C THR A 457 13.01 -7.83 -3.61
N ALA A 458 12.75 -6.79 -2.85
CA ALA A 458 12.71 -6.85 -1.39
C ALA A 458 11.34 -7.28 -0.81
N ILE A 459 10.32 -7.52 -1.63
CA ILE A 459 9.02 -8.02 -1.17
C ILE A 459 9.14 -9.37 -0.45
N HIS A 460 8.11 -9.75 0.30
CA HIS A 460 8.08 -11.09 0.90
C HIS A 460 8.18 -12.17 -0.19
N PRO A 461 9.11 -13.16 -0.08
CA PRO A 461 9.33 -14.17 -1.13
C PRO A 461 8.08 -15.01 -1.46
N SER A 462 7.12 -15.14 -0.54
CA SER A 462 5.88 -15.89 -0.79
C SER A 462 4.97 -15.27 -1.85
N TRP A 463 5.16 -14.00 -2.24
CA TRP A 463 4.49 -13.43 -3.41
C TRP A 463 4.72 -14.26 -4.68
N ARG A 464 5.91 -14.87 -4.80
CA ARG A 464 6.30 -15.69 -5.95
C ARG A 464 5.64 -17.08 -5.97
N LYS A 465 4.96 -17.45 -4.87
CA LYS A 465 4.26 -18.72 -4.69
C LYS A 465 2.75 -18.54 -4.49
N ALA A 466 2.30 -17.33 -4.32
CA ALA A 466 0.90 -16.99 -4.12
C ALA A 466 0.15 -16.87 -5.44
N ILE A 467 -1.16 -17.03 -5.39
CA ILE A 467 -2.11 -16.59 -6.43
C ILE A 467 -3.01 -15.48 -5.92
N HIS A 468 -3.25 -15.44 -4.61
CA HIS A 468 -4.09 -14.46 -3.94
C HIS A 468 -3.32 -13.65 -2.90
N HIS A 469 -3.79 -12.41 -2.72
CA HIS A 469 -3.67 -11.64 -1.50
C HIS A 469 -5.08 -11.53 -0.89
N LEU A 470 -5.26 -12.05 0.32
CA LEU A 470 -6.53 -12.13 1.02
C LEU A 470 -6.53 -11.16 2.20
N ILE A 471 -7.52 -10.27 2.28
CA ILE A 471 -7.57 -9.15 3.21
C ILE A 471 -8.82 -9.27 4.08
N LEU A 472 -8.67 -9.26 5.39
CA LEU A 472 -9.74 -9.03 6.36
C LEU A 472 -9.83 -7.54 6.63
N MET A 473 -11.03 -6.98 6.58
CA MET A 473 -11.26 -5.55 6.75
C MET A 473 -12.21 -5.29 7.91
N ALA A 474 -11.89 -4.30 8.70
CA ALA A 474 -12.74 -3.76 9.75
C ALA A 474 -12.67 -2.22 9.75
N GLY A 475 -13.64 -1.60 10.38
CA GLY A 475 -13.69 -0.16 10.56
C GLY A 475 -14.65 0.20 11.68
N TRP A 476 -14.79 1.48 11.94
CA TRP A 476 -15.75 1.99 12.92
C TRP A 476 -16.27 3.36 12.53
N GLU A 477 -17.42 3.68 13.10
CA GLU A 477 -18.06 4.97 12.90
C GLU A 477 -17.32 6.10 13.67
N ASN A 478 -17.52 7.32 13.21
CA ASN A 478 -17.08 8.50 13.92
C ASN A 478 -17.61 8.48 15.37
N ASN A 479 -16.85 9.05 16.29
CA ASN A 479 -17.17 9.09 17.72
C ASN A 479 -17.22 7.73 18.45
N GLN A 480 -16.80 6.64 17.81
CA GLN A 480 -16.66 5.35 18.49
C GLN A 480 -15.68 5.49 19.66
N PRO A 481 -16.04 5.08 20.90
CA PRO A 481 -15.16 5.18 22.06
C PRO A 481 -13.86 4.40 21.89
N ILE A 482 -12.74 4.92 22.38
CA ILE A 482 -11.41 4.31 22.27
C ILE A 482 -11.38 2.84 22.73
N PRO A 483 -11.99 2.46 23.88
CA PRO A 483 -12.02 1.05 24.29
C PRO A 483 -12.67 0.13 23.24
N ALA A 484 -13.75 0.58 22.58
CA ALA A 484 -14.41 -0.20 21.54
C ALA A 484 -13.55 -0.30 20.26
N ARG A 485 -12.85 0.79 19.87
CA ARG A 485 -11.86 0.76 18.76
C ARG A 485 -10.76 -0.27 19.04
N ASN A 486 -10.24 -0.30 20.28
CA ASN A 486 -9.19 -1.24 20.69
C ASN A 486 -9.68 -2.70 20.70
N LEU A 487 -10.94 -2.96 21.06
CA LEU A 487 -11.54 -4.29 20.93
C LEU A 487 -11.60 -4.75 19.48
N ILE A 488 -12.02 -3.87 18.55
CA ILE A 488 -12.07 -4.19 17.11
C ILE A 488 -10.65 -4.46 16.58
N ARG A 489 -9.67 -3.62 16.92
CA ARG A 489 -8.25 -3.82 16.54
C ARG A 489 -7.73 -5.17 17.02
N SER A 490 -7.92 -5.50 18.31
CA SER A 490 -7.47 -6.76 18.91
C SER A 490 -8.18 -7.96 18.28
N ALA A 491 -9.49 -7.86 18.03
CA ALA A 491 -10.26 -8.91 17.37
C ALA A 491 -9.77 -9.18 15.94
N LEU A 492 -9.49 -8.12 15.17
CA LEU A 492 -8.94 -8.25 13.82
C LEU A 492 -7.56 -8.93 13.84
N THR A 493 -6.65 -8.48 14.71
CA THR A 493 -5.32 -9.09 14.87
C THR A 493 -5.43 -10.57 15.21
N ASN A 494 -6.24 -10.93 16.22
CA ASN A 494 -6.45 -12.33 16.61
C ASN A 494 -7.00 -13.17 15.45
N THR A 495 -8.01 -12.65 14.75
CA THR A 495 -8.60 -13.35 13.57
C THR A 495 -7.56 -13.49 12.45
N THR A 496 -6.72 -12.48 12.21
CA THR A 496 -5.65 -12.52 11.22
C THR A 496 -4.58 -13.56 11.59
N GLN A 497 -4.26 -13.74 12.89
CA GLN A 497 -3.34 -14.79 13.34
C GLN A 497 -3.94 -16.19 13.16
N GLU A 498 -5.23 -16.39 13.43
CA GLU A 498 -5.92 -17.67 13.13
C GLU A 498 -5.95 -17.92 11.61
N PHE A 499 -6.24 -16.89 10.83
CA PHE A 499 -6.22 -16.95 9.37
C PHE A 499 -4.85 -17.34 8.80
N ALA A 500 -3.77 -16.86 9.39
CA ALA A 500 -2.40 -17.19 8.99
C ALA A 500 -2.10 -18.72 9.06
N LYS A 501 -2.77 -19.46 9.92
CA LYS A 501 -2.57 -20.91 10.08
C LYS A 501 -2.95 -21.71 8.83
N PHE A 502 -3.79 -21.15 7.95
CA PHE A 502 -4.13 -21.76 6.67
C PHE A 502 -2.99 -21.67 5.64
N PHE A 503 -2.04 -20.77 5.85
CA PHE A 503 -0.99 -20.44 4.87
C PHE A 503 0.41 -20.49 5.51
N PRO A 504 0.86 -21.64 6.04
CA PRO A 504 2.14 -21.73 6.73
C PRO A 504 3.30 -21.33 5.80
N GLY A 505 4.16 -20.42 6.29
CA GLY A 505 5.30 -19.88 5.54
C GLY A 505 4.96 -18.78 4.53
N PHE A 506 3.70 -18.34 4.50
CA PHE A 506 3.27 -17.19 3.70
C PHE A 506 3.14 -15.94 4.56
N GLY A 507 3.60 -14.82 4.02
CA GLY A 507 3.52 -13.52 4.67
C GLY A 507 2.30 -12.70 4.24
N SER A 508 2.44 -11.40 4.39
CA SER A 508 1.43 -10.40 4.04
C SER A 508 2.00 -9.35 3.09
N TYR A 509 1.13 -8.60 2.43
CA TYR A 509 1.50 -7.40 1.71
C TYR A 509 1.69 -6.25 2.70
N VAL A 510 2.89 -5.64 2.70
CA VAL A 510 3.26 -4.63 3.70
C VAL A 510 2.39 -3.37 3.67
N ASN A 511 1.74 -3.05 2.54
CA ASN A 511 0.85 -1.88 2.46
C ASN A 511 -0.56 -2.15 3.00
N GLU A 512 -0.97 -3.41 3.11
CA GLU A 512 -2.33 -3.84 3.47
C GLU A 512 -2.31 -4.92 4.56
N GLY A 513 -1.29 -4.86 5.42
CA GLY A 513 -1.10 -5.77 6.54
C GLY A 513 -1.76 -5.27 7.83
N ASP A 514 -1.71 -6.10 8.88
CA ASP A 514 -2.15 -5.71 10.21
C ASP A 514 -1.15 -4.75 10.85
N ILE A 515 -1.63 -3.59 11.32
CA ILE A 515 -0.81 -2.63 12.06
C ILE A 515 -0.24 -3.23 13.35
N ASN A 516 -0.94 -4.19 13.95
CA ASN A 516 -0.51 -4.88 15.18
C ASN A 516 0.11 -6.26 14.91
N GLU A 517 0.60 -6.53 13.69
CA GLU A 517 1.20 -7.81 13.33
C GLU A 517 2.35 -8.19 14.31
N PRO A 518 2.23 -9.28 15.10
CA PRO A 518 3.19 -9.59 16.15
C PRO A 518 4.61 -9.88 15.65
N LYS A 519 4.70 -10.51 14.47
CA LYS A 519 5.95 -10.87 13.80
C LYS A 519 6.12 -10.09 12.50
N TRP A 520 5.94 -8.78 12.56
CA TRP A 520 5.85 -7.93 11.39
C TRP A 520 7.08 -8.02 10.46
N GLN A 521 8.31 -8.16 10.98
CA GLN A 521 9.51 -8.31 10.17
C GLN A 521 9.43 -9.57 9.30
N GLU A 522 9.08 -10.69 9.91
CA GLU A 522 8.92 -11.98 9.24
C GLU A 522 7.73 -11.95 8.27
N THR A 523 6.59 -11.41 8.73
CA THR A 523 5.33 -11.40 7.97
C THR A 523 5.40 -10.51 6.73
N PHE A 524 6.07 -9.34 6.81
CA PHE A 524 6.13 -8.39 5.69
C PHE A 524 7.28 -8.67 4.72
N TRP A 525 8.42 -9.22 5.18
CA TRP A 525 9.61 -9.37 4.35
C TRP A 525 10.26 -10.76 4.40
N GLY A 526 9.90 -11.61 5.37
CA GLY A 526 10.48 -12.95 5.51
C GLY A 526 12.00 -12.92 5.56
N SER A 527 12.64 -13.77 4.77
CA SER A 527 14.11 -13.88 4.69
C SER A 527 14.81 -12.62 4.13
N ASN A 528 14.07 -11.65 3.56
CA ASN A 528 14.65 -10.42 3.01
C ASN A 528 14.92 -9.35 4.09
N TYR A 529 14.30 -9.46 5.29
CA TYR A 529 14.42 -8.45 6.34
C TYR A 529 15.84 -8.15 6.81
N PRO A 530 16.73 -9.14 7.06
CA PRO A 530 18.09 -8.84 7.51
C PRO A 530 18.89 -7.99 6.53
N ARG A 531 18.74 -8.26 5.21
CA ARG A 531 19.39 -7.47 4.15
C ARG A 531 18.82 -6.05 4.10
N LEU A 532 17.48 -5.90 4.20
CA LEU A 532 16.83 -4.59 4.28
C LEU A 532 17.35 -3.77 5.46
N LYS A 533 17.46 -4.38 6.64
CA LYS A 533 17.96 -3.74 7.86
C LYS A 533 19.41 -3.25 7.68
N SER A 534 20.26 -4.05 7.04
CA SER A 534 21.64 -3.66 6.73
C SER A 534 21.71 -2.46 5.80
N ILE A 535 20.87 -2.44 4.74
CA ILE A 535 20.80 -1.32 3.80
C ILE A 535 20.25 -0.07 4.51
N LYS A 536 19.21 -0.21 5.32
CA LYS A 536 18.65 0.88 6.13
C LYS A 536 19.72 1.54 7.01
N LYS A 537 20.50 0.76 7.73
CA LYS A 537 21.59 1.28 8.58
C LYS A 537 22.64 2.07 7.80
N ARG A 538 22.91 1.68 6.55
CA ARG A 538 23.87 2.38 5.69
C ARG A 538 23.33 3.72 5.19
N TYR A 539 22.06 3.80 4.75
CA TYR A 539 21.50 5.02 4.17
C TYR A 539 20.87 5.95 5.20
N ASP A 540 20.35 5.42 6.32
CA ASP A 540 19.73 6.21 7.39
C ASP A 540 20.31 5.83 8.77
N PRO A 541 21.61 6.10 9.01
CA PRO A 541 22.26 5.77 10.29
C PRO A 541 21.67 6.53 11.46
N GLN A 542 21.09 7.71 11.25
CA GLN A 542 20.44 8.52 12.28
C GLN A 542 18.99 8.11 12.56
N GLY A 543 18.32 7.35 11.64
CA GLY A 543 16.94 6.93 11.79
C GLY A 543 15.91 8.02 11.63
N ILE A 544 16.22 9.10 10.92
CA ILE A 544 15.29 10.22 10.75
C ILE A 544 14.04 9.82 9.94
N PHE A 545 14.12 8.81 9.06
CA PHE A 545 12.99 8.26 8.32
C PHE A 545 12.45 6.96 8.92
N THR A 546 12.66 6.70 10.21
CA THR A 546 12.09 5.53 10.88
C THR A 546 10.63 5.77 11.21
N CYS A 547 9.75 4.91 10.73
CA CYS A 547 8.31 4.92 10.97
C CYS A 547 7.85 3.61 11.63
N PHE A 548 6.61 3.59 12.16
CA PHE A 548 6.08 2.40 12.83
C PHE A 548 6.09 1.19 11.90
N HIS A 549 6.62 0.06 12.36
CA HIS A 549 6.82 -1.17 11.58
C HIS A 549 7.47 -0.98 10.20
N CYS A 550 8.26 0.09 10.04
CA CYS A 550 9.19 0.22 8.92
C CYS A 550 10.49 -0.54 9.22
N VAL A 551 11.27 -0.81 8.20
CA VAL A 551 12.60 -1.45 8.35
C VAL A 551 13.46 -0.64 9.33
N GLY A 552 13.97 -1.30 10.38
CA GLY A 552 14.79 -0.70 11.43
C GLY A 552 14.01 0.04 12.53
N TYR A 553 12.69 -0.18 12.63
CA TYR A 553 11.86 0.42 13.69
C TYR A 553 12.24 -0.07 15.10
N GLU A 554 12.70 -1.30 15.21
CA GLU A 554 13.12 -1.93 16.46
C GLU A 554 14.48 -1.44 17.01
N ASP A 555 15.26 -0.66 16.23
CA ASP A 555 16.60 -0.15 16.61
C ASP A 555 16.47 1.18 17.42
#